data_a60aea4c7e4161a18182e43f5cdb09c5
#
_entry.id   a60aea4c7e4161a18182e43f5cdb09c5
#
_cell.length_a   1.000
_cell.length_b   1.000
_cell.length_c   1.000
_cell.angle_alpha   90.00
_cell.angle_beta   90.00
_cell.angle_gamma   90.00
#
_symmetry.space_group_name_H-M   'P 1'
#
loop_
_entity.id
_entity.type
_entity.pdbx_description
1 polymer ?
#
loop_
_entity_poly.entity_id
_entity_poly.type
_entity_poly.pdbx_seq_one_letter_code
_entity_poly.pdbx_strand_id
1 'polypeptide(L)'
;ASRISPPGDLSNAQIILLTDGVVDIAKDPGVNVAERNRVLTSLVQSFKDAGATIHSVALSGNADSLLLKQLSAQTKGVYSLAETSEELSRVFLQAFDNAVQAEEVPLEGNRFDIDSSVEEFTALVFRAKDSDPIAIIDPAGERSTVTAHPASISWISTRNYDLITIKRPVEGSWRLEGQLAPGSRVTVVSNLRMIMKDLPAQFFAGEELQLNIGFFENGEPV
;
A
#
# COMPACT_ATOMS: atom_id res chain seq x y z
N ALA A 1 -8.51 -22.09 22.64
CA ALA A 1 -8.31 -20.93 21.78
C ALA A 1 -7.40 -19.94 22.51
N SER A 2 -6.20 -19.68 21.96
CA SER A 2 -5.31 -18.69 22.53
C SER A 2 -5.94 -17.31 22.36
N ARG A 3 -6.10 -16.59 23.46
CA ARG A 3 -6.54 -15.20 23.40
C ARG A 3 -5.37 -14.39 22.85
N ILE A 4 -5.49 -13.88 21.64
CA ILE A 4 -4.59 -12.87 21.12
C ILE A 4 -5.00 -11.57 21.80
N SER A 5 -4.28 -11.18 22.82
CA SER A 5 -4.28 -9.79 23.28
C SER A 5 -3.23 -9.06 22.46
N PRO A 6 -3.51 -7.88 21.93
CA PRO A 6 -2.51 -7.12 21.22
C PRO A 6 -1.33 -6.86 22.17
N PRO A 7 -0.09 -7.11 21.76
CA PRO A 7 1.07 -6.73 22.54
C PRO A 7 1.13 -5.20 22.57
N GLY A 8 1.12 -4.57 23.73
CA GLY A 8 1.45 -3.17 24.00
C GLY A 8 1.13 -2.14 22.90
N ASP A 9 2.08 -1.28 22.60
CA ASP A 9 1.99 -0.25 21.57
C ASP A 9 2.10 -0.87 20.16
N LEU A 10 1.03 -0.74 19.37
CA LEU A 10 0.95 -1.13 17.97
C LEU A 10 0.84 0.10 17.06
N SER A 11 1.29 1.27 17.53
CA SER A 11 1.34 2.49 16.72
C SER A 11 2.04 2.20 15.39
N ASN A 12 1.35 2.50 14.29
CA ASN A 12 1.78 2.20 12.92
C ASN A 12 1.75 0.71 12.51
N ALA A 13 1.24 -0.21 13.31
CA ALA A 13 1.06 -1.59 12.88
C ALA A 13 -0.08 -1.69 11.85
N GLN A 14 0.23 -2.28 10.70
CA GLN A 14 -0.74 -2.58 9.65
C GLN A 14 -1.03 -4.07 9.65
N ILE A 15 -2.30 -4.43 9.85
CA ILE A 15 -2.75 -5.82 9.92
C ILE A 15 -3.62 -6.08 8.69
N ILE A 16 -3.28 -7.13 7.93
CA ILE A 16 -4.10 -7.59 6.81
C ILE A 16 -4.78 -8.88 7.22
N LEU A 17 -6.11 -8.84 7.32
CA LEU A 17 -6.97 -9.98 7.64
C LEU A 17 -7.60 -10.52 6.36
N LEU A 18 -7.29 -11.78 6.01
CA LEU A 18 -7.88 -12.47 4.86
C LEU A 18 -8.75 -13.61 5.38
N THR A 19 -9.97 -13.69 4.87
CA THR A 19 -10.90 -14.77 5.22
C THR A 19 -11.92 -15.03 4.10
N ASP A 20 -12.33 -16.28 3.97
CA ASP A 20 -13.37 -16.74 3.06
C ASP A 20 -14.68 -17.13 3.79
N GLY A 21 -14.70 -17.04 5.11
CA GLY A 21 -15.78 -17.56 5.94
C GLY A 21 -16.34 -16.58 6.97
N VAL A 22 -17.05 -17.16 7.90
CA VAL A 22 -17.70 -16.48 9.03
C VAL A 22 -17.04 -16.92 10.34
N VAL A 23 -17.40 -16.29 11.46
CA VAL A 23 -16.98 -16.74 12.79
C VAL A 23 -17.65 -18.08 13.09
N ASP A 24 -16.85 -19.15 13.09
CA ASP A 24 -17.29 -20.52 13.35
C ASP A 24 -16.29 -21.23 14.28
N ILE A 25 -16.42 -21.01 15.58
CA ILE A 25 -15.55 -21.55 16.62
C ILE A 25 -16.17 -22.72 17.39
N ALA A 26 -17.48 -22.94 17.24
CA ALA A 26 -18.22 -23.96 17.94
C ALA A 26 -19.44 -24.47 17.13
N LYS A 27 -19.87 -25.69 17.42
CA LYS A 27 -21.08 -26.24 16.83
C LYS A 27 -22.37 -25.52 17.27
N ASP A 28 -22.33 -24.83 18.42
CA ASP A 28 -23.44 -24.01 18.92
C ASP A 28 -23.41 -22.63 18.24
N PRO A 29 -24.44 -22.29 17.45
CA PRO A 29 -24.54 -21.00 16.80
C PRO A 29 -24.51 -19.80 17.76
N GLY A 30 -25.04 -19.98 18.99
CA GLY A 30 -25.05 -18.94 20.01
C GLY A 30 -23.64 -18.52 20.44
N VAL A 31 -22.72 -19.51 20.52
CA VAL A 31 -21.29 -19.26 20.80
C VAL A 31 -20.61 -18.47 19.68
N ASN A 32 -20.94 -18.79 18.43
CA ASN A 32 -20.38 -18.10 17.26
C ASN A 32 -20.87 -16.65 17.19
N VAL A 33 -22.17 -16.41 17.47
CA VAL A 33 -22.72 -15.05 17.55
C VAL A 33 -22.07 -14.24 18.69
N ALA A 34 -21.90 -14.85 19.87
CA ALA A 34 -21.25 -14.20 21.00
C ALA A 34 -19.80 -13.82 20.68
N GLU A 35 -19.06 -14.72 20.02
CA GLU A 35 -17.67 -14.43 19.62
C GLU A 35 -17.59 -13.35 18.55
N ARG A 36 -18.48 -13.38 17.55
CA ARG A 36 -18.59 -12.32 16.56
C ARG A 36 -18.81 -10.95 17.20
N ASN A 37 -19.71 -10.87 18.16
CA ASN A 37 -19.97 -9.64 18.91
C ASN A 37 -18.75 -9.21 19.74
N ARG A 38 -18.05 -10.15 20.38
CA ARG A 38 -16.82 -9.88 21.11
C ARG A 38 -15.73 -9.28 20.18
N VAL A 39 -15.58 -9.81 18.98
CA VAL A 39 -14.65 -9.28 17.97
C VAL A 39 -15.01 -7.86 17.62
N LEU A 40 -16.27 -7.55 17.36
CA LEU A 40 -16.76 -6.22 16.95
C LEU A 40 -16.73 -5.17 18.06
N THR A 41 -16.68 -5.57 19.31
CA THR A 41 -16.71 -4.66 20.45
C THR A 41 -15.36 -4.60 21.16
N SER A 42 -15.06 -5.59 21.98
CA SER A 42 -13.88 -5.52 22.87
C SER A 42 -12.57 -5.77 22.13
N LEU A 43 -12.53 -6.68 21.13
CA LEU A 43 -11.28 -6.98 20.45
C LEU A 43 -10.87 -5.86 19.51
N VAL A 44 -11.76 -5.39 18.65
CA VAL A 44 -11.45 -4.28 17.73
C VAL A 44 -11.09 -3.01 18.50
N GLN A 45 -11.77 -2.74 19.63
CA GLN A 45 -11.43 -1.59 20.45
C GLN A 45 -10.00 -1.69 21.01
N SER A 46 -9.58 -2.87 21.46
CA SER A 46 -8.20 -3.05 21.97
C SER A 46 -7.13 -2.83 20.89
N PHE A 47 -7.39 -3.23 19.63
CA PHE A 47 -6.48 -2.92 18.51
C PHE A 47 -6.46 -1.43 18.17
N LYS A 48 -7.63 -0.80 18.18
CA LYS A 48 -7.76 0.64 17.96
C LYS A 48 -7.01 1.44 19.04
N ASP A 49 -7.16 1.08 20.31
CA ASP A 49 -6.50 1.74 21.44
C ASP A 49 -4.98 1.53 21.40
N ALA A 50 -4.53 0.40 20.86
CA ALA A 50 -3.12 0.11 20.62
C ALA A 50 -2.55 0.82 19.37
N GLY A 51 -3.37 1.52 18.57
CA GLY A 51 -2.94 2.27 17.40
C GLY A 51 -2.82 1.45 16.11
N ALA A 52 -3.30 0.20 16.09
CA ALA A 52 -3.25 -0.66 14.91
C ALA A 52 -4.33 -0.31 13.88
N THR A 53 -3.98 -0.42 12.62
CA THR A 53 -4.91 -0.38 11.46
C THR A 53 -5.18 -1.79 10.95
N ILE A 54 -6.46 -2.16 10.75
CA ILE A 54 -6.85 -3.47 10.22
C ILE A 54 -7.46 -3.31 8.83
N HIS A 55 -6.76 -3.83 7.82
CA HIS A 55 -7.30 -4.00 6.47
C HIS A 55 -7.92 -5.38 6.36
N SER A 56 -9.14 -5.48 5.84
CA SER A 56 -9.86 -6.75 5.73
C SER A 56 -10.12 -7.11 4.27
N VAL A 57 -9.82 -8.33 3.91
CA VAL A 57 -10.05 -8.88 2.57
C VAL A 57 -10.97 -10.08 2.67
N ALA A 58 -12.16 -9.96 2.11
CA ALA A 58 -13.04 -11.09 1.87
C ALA A 58 -12.57 -11.85 0.63
N LEU A 59 -12.34 -13.16 0.74
CA LEU A 59 -11.89 -14.01 -0.36
C LEU A 59 -13.05 -14.65 -1.14
N SER A 60 -14.28 -14.46 -0.65
CA SER A 60 -15.50 -14.93 -1.33
C SER A 60 -16.72 -14.14 -0.86
N GLY A 61 -17.81 -14.23 -1.62
CA GLY A 61 -19.10 -13.67 -1.22
C GLY A 61 -19.71 -14.32 0.05
N ASN A 62 -19.17 -15.46 0.51
CA ASN A 62 -19.63 -16.16 1.74
C ASN A 62 -18.96 -15.61 3.01
N ALA A 63 -17.94 -14.79 2.89
CA ALA A 63 -17.30 -14.15 4.03
C ALA A 63 -18.27 -13.20 4.75
N ASP A 64 -18.12 -13.05 6.07
CA ASP A 64 -18.87 -12.05 6.85
C ASP A 64 -18.45 -10.63 6.50
N SER A 65 -18.90 -10.17 5.33
CA SER A 65 -18.57 -8.84 4.80
C SER A 65 -18.95 -7.71 5.76
N LEU A 66 -20.00 -7.89 6.56
CA LEU A 66 -20.42 -6.88 7.53
C LEU A 66 -19.43 -6.76 8.68
N LEU A 67 -19.00 -7.90 9.23
CA LEU A 67 -17.94 -7.96 10.25
C LEU A 67 -16.67 -7.31 9.74
N LEU A 68 -16.22 -7.69 8.55
CA LEU A 68 -14.97 -7.22 7.95
C LEU A 68 -14.98 -5.71 7.69
N LYS A 69 -16.07 -5.18 7.14
CA LYS A 69 -16.27 -3.73 6.93
C LYS A 69 -16.19 -2.96 8.25
N GLN A 70 -16.83 -3.49 9.32
CA GLN A 70 -16.81 -2.83 10.62
C GLN A 70 -15.43 -2.86 11.27
N LEU A 71 -14.69 -3.96 11.18
CA LEU A 71 -13.31 -4.07 11.67
C LEU A 71 -12.40 -3.02 11.01
N SER A 72 -12.43 -2.95 9.68
CA SER A 72 -11.62 -1.98 8.95
C SER A 72 -12.04 -0.55 9.27
N ALA A 73 -13.32 -0.23 9.22
CA ALA A 73 -13.82 1.13 9.46
C ALA A 73 -13.46 1.65 10.87
N GLN A 74 -13.55 0.81 11.91
CA GLN A 74 -13.23 1.21 13.28
C GLN A 74 -11.74 1.46 13.52
N THR A 75 -10.86 0.83 12.72
CA THR A 75 -9.40 0.97 12.83
C THR A 75 -8.78 1.79 11.70
N LYS A 76 -9.58 2.53 10.93
CA LYS A 76 -9.16 3.35 9.77
C LYS A 76 -8.52 2.54 8.64
N GLY A 77 -8.77 1.26 8.56
CA GLY A 77 -8.34 0.39 7.48
C GLY A 77 -9.32 0.35 6.31
N VAL A 78 -9.00 -0.46 5.31
CA VAL A 78 -9.79 -0.63 4.09
C VAL A 78 -10.36 -2.05 4.03
N TYR A 79 -11.64 -2.16 3.66
CA TYR A 79 -12.27 -3.43 3.29
C TYR A 79 -12.22 -3.64 1.79
N SER A 80 -11.88 -4.84 1.35
CA SER A 80 -11.91 -5.25 -0.05
C SER A 80 -12.51 -6.63 -0.22
N LEU A 81 -13.09 -6.90 -1.39
CA LEU A 81 -13.49 -8.21 -1.85
C LEU A 81 -12.54 -8.64 -2.95
N ALA A 82 -12.00 -9.85 -2.87
CA ALA A 82 -11.11 -10.43 -3.86
C ALA A 82 -11.50 -11.88 -4.11
N GLU A 83 -12.29 -12.13 -5.16
CA GLU A 83 -12.79 -13.46 -5.52
C GLU A 83 -11.86 -14.20 -6.47
N THR A 84 -10.87 -13.50 -7.03
CA THR A 84 -9.85 -14.06 -7.92
C THR A 84 -8.44 -13.83 -7.38
N SER A 85 -7.49 -14.65 -7.84
CA SER A 85 -6.08 -14.48 -7.46
C SER A 85 -5.49 -13.14 -7.93
N GLU A 86 -5.97 -12.64 -9.05
CA GLU A 86 -5.59 -11.35 -9.61
C GLU A 86 -6.06 -10.18 -8.72
N GLU A 87 -7.32 -10.23 -8.29
CA GLU A 87 -7.89 -9.26 -7.36
C GLU A 87 -7.19 -9.31 -6.01
N LEU A 88 -6.94 -10.50 -5.48
CA LEU A 88 -6.22 -10.68 -4.22
C LEU A 88 -4.82 -10.07 -4.28
N SER A 89 -4.08 -10.32 -5.35
CA SER A 89 -2.75 -9.74 -5.54
C SER A 89 -2.80 -8.22 -5.56
N ARG A 90 -3.78 -7.63 -6.25
CA ARG A 90 -3.98 -6.18 -6.33
C ARG A 90 -4.33 -5.58 -4.97
N VAL A 91 -5.28 -6.19 -4.26
CA VAL A 91 -5.70 -5.73 -2.94
C VAL A 91 -4.57 -5.82 -1.91
N PHE A 92 -3.80 -6.91 -1.95
CA PHE A 92 -2.66 -7.09 -1.06
C PHE A 92 -1.59 -6.01 -1.29
N LEU A 93 -1.26 -5.72 -2.55
CA LEU A 93 -0.30 -4.68 -2.88
C LEU A 93 -0.81 -3.28 -2.51
N GLN A 94 -2.09 -2.98 -2.70
CA GLN A 94 -2.69 -1.72 -2.23
C GLN A 94 -2.63 -1.59 -0.69
N ALA A 95 -2.89 -2.67 0.04
CA ALA A 95 -2.79 -2.66 1.49
C ALA A 95 -1.34 -2.47 1.96
N PHE A 96 -0.38 -3.06 1.25
CA PHE A 96 1.04 -2.88 1.51
C PHE A 96 1.49 -1.43 1.27
N ASP A 97 1.03 -0.78 0.20
CA ASP A 97 1.36 0.62 -0.09
C ASP A 97 0.80 1.57 0.96
N ASN A 98 -0.44 1.35 1.39
CA ASN A 98 -1.02 2.13 2.48
C ASN A 98 -0.23 1.97 3.81
N ALA A 99 0.45 0.84 3.97
CA ALA A 99 1.29 0.56 5.14
C ALA A 99 2.66 1.26 5.07
N VAL A 100 3.23 1.38 3.88
CA VAL A 100 4.61 1.87 3.64
C VAL A 100 4.50 3.27 3.07
N GLN A 101 3.81 4.20 3.42
CA GLN A 101 3.76 5.62 2.98
C GLN A 101 4.84 5.95 1.91
N ALA A 102 4.87 5.19 0.82
CA ALA A 102 5.80 5.40 -0.26
C ALA A 102 5.35 6.63 -1.06
N GLU A 103 6.29 7.49 -1.40
CA GLU A 103 6.04 8.64 -2.25
C GLU A 103 5.81 8.16 -3.69
N GLU A 104 4.65 8.51 -4.28
CA GLU A 104 4.35 8.16 -5.66
C GLU A 104 4.79 9.25 -6.62
N VAL A 105 5.43 8.83 -7.71
CA VAL A 105 5.74 9.71 -8.84
C VAL A 105 4.62 9.62 -9.87
N PRO A 106 4.11 10.75 -10.38
CA PRO A 106 3.09 10.75 -11.42
C PRO A 106 3.51 9.95 -12.65
N LEU A 107 2.64 9.03 -13.08
CA LEU A 107 2.85 8.20 -14.28
C LEU A 107 1.97 8.75 -15.42
N GLU A 108 2.56 9.52 -16.32
CA GLU A 108 1.86 10.17 -17.42
C GLU A 108 2.21 9.51 -18.77
N GLY A 109 1.23 8.87 -19.38
CA GLY A 109 1.44 8.18 -20.65
C GLY A 109 2.60 7.16 -20.61
N ASN A 110 2.70 6.40 -19.54
CA ASN A 110 3.78 5.45 -19.25
C ASN A 110 5.16 6.11 -19.01
N ARG A 111 5.23 7.41 -18.77
CA ARG A 111 6.47 8.16 -18.45
C ARG A 111 6.41 8.70 -17.04
N PHE A 112 7.57 8.80 -16.42
CA PHE A 112 7.75 9.40 -15.11
C PHE A 112 9.16 10.00 -15.02
N ASP A 113 9.29 11.05 -14.23
CA ASP A 113 10.54 11.75 -14.07
C ASP A 113 11.17 11.43 -12.70
N ILE A 114 12.46 11.18 -12.70
CA ILE A 114 13.27 10.92 -11.51
C ILE A 114 14.28 12.06 -11.39
N ASP A 115 14.35 12.65 -10.23
CA ASP A 115 15.35 13.69 -9.90
C ASP A 115 16.53 13.10 -9.12
N SER A 116 17.55 13.93 -8.90
CA SER A 116 18.79 13.53 -8.24
C SER A 116 18.63 13.16 -6.74
N SER A 117 17.50 13.49 -6.10
CA SER A 117 17.25 13.18 -4.70
C SER A 117 16.75 11.73 -4.49
N VAL A 118 16.39 11.04 -5.57
CA VAL A 118 15.84 9.69 -5.52
C VAL A 118 16.95 8.65 -5.38
N GLU A 119 16.97 7.95 -4.26
CA GLU A 119 17.92 6.84 -4.02
C GLU A 119 17.49 5.52 -4.65
N GLU A 120 16.19 5.30 -4.69
CA GLU A 120 15.60 4.08 -5.23
C GLU A 120 14.20 4.37 -5.75
N PHE A 121 13.83 3.77 -6.87
CA PHE A 121 12.42 3.69 -7.24
C PHE A 121 12.00 2.25 -7.49
N THR A 122 10.72 2.00 -7.29
CA THR A 122 10.08 0.73 -7.61
C THR A 122 8.86 0.98 -8.50
N ALA A 123 8.89 0.43 -9.72
CA ALA A 123 7.74 0.40 -10.61
C ALA A 123 6.99 -0.91 -10.39
N LEU A 124 5.76 -0.82 -9.90
CA LEU A 124 4.80 -1.91 -9.88
C LEU A 124 3.89 -1.78 -11.09
N VAL A 125 4.01 -2.71 -12.01
CA VAL A 125 3.31 -2.67 -13.29
C VAL A 125 2.37 -3.85 -13.38
N PHE A 126 1.07 -3.61 -13.28
CA PHE A 126 0.07 -4.62 -13.61
C PHE A 126 -0.07 -4.74 -15.12
N ARG A 127 -0.03 -5.97 -15.61
CA ARG A 127 -0.17 -6.25 -17.04
C ARG A 127 -1.63 -6.43 -17.42
N ALA A 128 -1.99 -5.90 -18.57
CA ALA A 128 -3.24 -6.28 -19.20
C ALA A 128 -3.19 -7.77 -19.62
N LYS A 129 -4.33 -8.43 -19.62
CA LYS A 129 -4.41 -9.83 -20.06
C LYS A 129 -3.90 -9.96 -21.49
N ASP A 130 -3.06 -10.97 -21.73
CA ASP A 130 -2.47 -11.27 -23.03
C ASP A 130 -1.63 -10.12 -23.63
N SER A 131 -1.10 -9.23 -22.79
CA SER A 131 -0.22 -8.14 -23.23
C SER A 131 1.23 -8.62 -23.43
N ASP A 132 1.97 -7.88 -24.25
CA ASP A 132 3.41 -8.05 -24.42
C ASP A 132 4.16 -7.88 -23.10
N PRO A 133 5.34 -8.50 -22.96
CA PRO A 133 6.22 -8.28 -21.81
C PRO A 133 6.54 -6.82 -21.62
N ILE A 134 6.60 -6.39 -20.36
CA ILE A 134 6.99 -5.02 -20.01
C ILE A 134 8.47 -4.82 -20.29
N ALA A 135 8.83 -3.60 -20.74
CA ALA A 135 10.19 -3.12 -20.75
C ALA A 135 10.27 -1.77 -20.05
N ILE A 136 11.42 -1.45 -19.50
CA ILE A 136 11.73 -0.11 -18.96
C ILE A 136 12.85 0.52 -19.78
N ILE A 137 12.72 1.79 -20.06
CA ILE A 137 13.69 2.57 -20.84
C ILE A 137 14.18 3.69 -19.95
N ASP A 138 15.49 3.80 -19.84
CA ASP A 138 16.16 4.83 -19.06
C ASP A 138 16.23 6.18 -19.81
N PRO A 139 16.68 7.27 -19.17
CA PRO A 139 16.84 8.58 -19.82
C PRO A 139 17.84 8.60 -20.97
N ALA A 140 18.79 7.66 -21.03
CA ALA A 140 19.73 7.51 -22.14
C ALA A 140 19.14 6.75 -23.33
N GLY A 141 17.95 6.16 -23.17
CA GLY A 141 17.28 5.35 -24.18
C GLY A 141 17.64 3.86 -24.11
N GLU A 142 18.37 3.42 -23.08
CA GLU A 142 18.67 2.01 -22.90
C GLU A 142 17.43 1.25 -22.44
N ARG A 143 17.17 0.13 -23.14
CA ARG A 143 15.98 -0.71 -22.93
C ARG A 143 16.32 -1.95 -22.11
N SER A 144 15.68 -2.13 -20.96
CA SER A 144 15.76 -3.32 -20.12
C SER A 144 14.47 -4.12 -20.11
N THR A 145 14.60 -5.43 -20.00
CA THR A 145 13.49 -6.39 -19.90
C THR A 145 13.77 -7.41 -18.81
N VAL A 146 12.78 -8.21 -18.44
CA VAL A 146 12.92 -9.27 -17.42
C VAL A 146 14.07 -10.26 -17.75
N THR A 147 14.35 -10.52 -19.03
CA THR A 147 15.40 -11.46 -19.46
C THR A 147 16.73 -10.78 -19.78
N ALA A 148 16.76 -9.46 -19.90
CA ALA A 148 17.94 -8.70 -20.29
C ALA A 148 17.94 -7.35 -19.57
N HIS A 149 18.60 -7.27 -18.42
CA HIS A 149 18.77 -6.07 -17.62
C HIS A 149 20.11 -6.11 -16.86
N PRO A 150 20.69 -4.95 -16.53
CA PRO A 150 21.89 -4.90 -15.70
C PRO A 150 21.60 -5.34 -14.26
N ALA A 151 22.65 -5.74 -13.53
CA ALA A 151 22.55 -6.20 -12.13
C ALA A 151 22.03 -5.14 -11.14
N SER A 152 22.05 -3.86 -11.54
CA SER A 152 21.49 -2.74 -10.76
C SER A 152 19.96 -2.72 -10.74
N ILE A 153 19.32 -3.47 -11.63
CA ILE A 153 17.86 -3.63 -11.71
C ILE A 153 17.48 -4.96 -11.07
N SER A 154 16.63 -4.91 -10.06
CA SER A 154 15.95 -6.08 -9.53
C SER A 154 14.59 -6.21 -10.20
N TRP A 155 14.34 -7.35 -10.83
CA TRP A 155 13.11 -7.60 -11.57
C TRP A 155 12.42 -8.88 -11.10
N ILE A 156 11.23 -8.74 -10.54
CA ILE A 156 10.35 -9.87 -10.21
C ILE A 156 9.18 -9.82 -11.18
N SER A 157 9.03 -10.87 -11.98
CA SER A 157 7.93 -11.01 -12.94
C SER A 157 7.03 -12.16 -12.53
N THR A 158 5.75 -11.89 -12.46
CA THR A 158 4.69 -12.88 -12.24
C THR A 158 3.78 -12.96 -13.46
N ARG A 159 2.73 -13.77 -13.42
CA ARG A 159 1.73 -13.79 -14.49
C ARG A 159 1.00 -12.45 -14.65
N ASN A 160 0.78 -11.73 -13.56
CA ASN A 160 -0.15 -10.61 -13.49
C ASN A 160 0.54 -9.25 -13.34
N TYR A 161 1.77 -9.22 -12.82
CA TYR A 161 2.49 -7.97 -12.60
C TYR A 161 4.01 -8.16 -12.70
N ASP A 162 4.69 -7.07 -12.94
CA ASP A 162 6.13 -6.91 -12.81
C ASP A 162 6.44 -5.92 -11.69
N LEU A 163 7.43 -6.25 -10.87
CA LEU A 163 8.00 -5.38 -9.85
C LEU A 163 9.46 -5.10 -10.24
N ILE A 164 9.74 -3.84 -10.57
CA ILE A 164 11.03 -3.40 -11.09
C ILE A 164 11.61 -2.39 -10.11
N THR A 165 12.67 -2.77 -9.42
CA THR A 165 13.34 -1.88 -8.46
C THR A 165 14.71 -1.48 -8.98
N ILE A 166 14.98 -0.18 -9.02
CA ILE A 166 16.25 0.40 -9.50
C ILE A 166 16.85 1.26 -8.39
N LYS A 167 18.07 0.92 -7.98
CA LYS A 167 18.82 1.65 -6.96
C LYS A 167 19.74 2.66 -7.64
N ARG A 168 19.81 3.85 -7.06
CA ARG A 168 20.59 4.98 -7.59
C ARG A 168 20.29 5.20 -9.07
N PRO A 169 19.03 5.46 -9.41
CA PRO A 169 18.63 5.66 -10.79
C PRO A 169 19.32 6.91 -11.36
N VAL A 170 19.51 6.92 -12.67
CA VAL A 170 19.94 8.14 -13.37
C VAL A 170 18.77 9.11 -13.40
N GLU A 171 19.02 10.37 -13.09
CA GLU A 171 18.02 11.45 -13.20
C GLU A 171 17.55 11.64 -14.64
N GLY A 172 16.28 11.99 -14.79
CA GLY A 172 15.65 12.24 -16.09
C GLY A 172 14.35 11.47 -16.29
N SER A 173 13.89 11.49 -17.54
CA SER A 173 12.60 10.88 -17.91
C SER A 173 12.76 9.40 -18.23
N TRP A 174 12.08 8.58 -17.44
CA TRP A 174 11.98 7.13 -17.62
C TRP A 174 10.69 6.78 -18.34
N ARG A 175 10.65 5.64 -19.01
CA ARG A 175 9.46 5.17 -19.72
C ARG A 175 9.25 3.67 -19.55
N LEU A 176 8.00 3.29 -19.30
CA LEU A 176 7.55 1.90 -19.36
C LEU A 176 6.98 1.60 -20.76
N GLU A 177 7.38 0.50 -21.35
CA GLU A 177 6.79 -0.03 -22.60
C GLU A 177 5.90 -1.22 -22.27
N GLY A 178 4.72 -1.25 -22.89
CA GLY A 178 3.71 -2.28 -22.71
C GLY A 178 2.34 -1.71 -22.37
N GLN A 179 1.37 -2.60 -22.25
CA GLN A 179 0.00 -2.23 -21.84
C GLN A 179 -0.13 -2.34 -20.33
N LEU A 180 -0.14 -1.21 -19.66
CA LEU A 180 -0.29 -1.12 -18.22
C LEU A 180 -1.76 -1.23 -17.84
N ALA A 181 -2.07 -2.11 -16.89
CA ALA A 181 -3.41 -2.18 -16.31
C ALA A 181 -3.56 -1.17 -15.15
N PRO A 182 -4.81 -0.83 -14.77
CA PRO A 182 -5.08 0.07 -13.64
C PRO A 182 -4.42 -0.42 -12.34
N GLY A 183 -3.89 0.52 -11.57
CA GLY A 183 -3.14 0.27 -10.33
C GLY A 183 -1.63 0.19 -10.53
N SER A 184 -1.14 0.29 -11.78
CA SER A 184 0.28 0.44 -12.08
C SER A 184 0.77 1.80 -11.57
N ARG A 185 1.94 1.82 -10.93
CA ARG A 185 2.49 3.04 -10.31
C ARG A 185 4.00 2.94 -10.14
N VAL A 186 4.60 4.08 -9.88
CA VAL A 186 6.01 4.20 -9.52
C VAL A 186 6.11 4.84 -8.15
N THR A 187 6.82 4.21 -7.25
CA THR A 187 7.10 4.71 -5.90
C THR A 187 8.59 4.99 -5.76
N VAL A 188 8.94 6.01 -4.99
CA VAL A 188 10.33 6.41 -4.79
C VAL A 188 10.69 6.40 -3.30
N VAL A 189 11.97 6.19 -3.04
CA VAL A 189 12.61 6.49 -1.78
C VAL A 189 13.52 7.69 -2.04
N SER A 190 13.15 8.84 -1.48
CA SER A 190 13.87 10.09 -1.62
C SER A 190 14.45 10.53 -0.29
N ASN A 191 15.59 11.19 -0.34
CA ASN A 191 16.19 11.86 0.83
C ASN A 191 15.60 13.25 1.08
N LEU A 192 14.85 13.79 0.12
CA LEU A 192 14.18 15.08 0.25
C LEU A 192 12.85 14.89 1.00
N ARG A 193 12.65 15.65 2.06
CA ARG A 193 11.42 15.65 2.86
C ARG A 193 10.89 17.06 3.02
N MET A 194 9.60 17.22 2.78
CA MET A 194 8.88 18.43 3.14
C MET A 194 8.30 18.26 4.55
N ILE A 195 8.67 19.16 5.46
CA ILE A 195 8.16 19.16 6.83
C ILE A 195 7.34 20.43 7.03
N MET A 196 6.08 20.26 7.40
CA MET A 196 5.25 21.36 7.89
C MET A 196 5.38 21.42 9.39
N LYS A 197 5.79 22.60 9.93
CA LYS A 197 5.89 22.87 11.36
C LYS A 197 4.73 23.75 11.78
N ASP A 198 4.37 23.66 13.05
CA ASP A 198 3.41 24.53 13.70
C ASP A 198 2.00 24.51 13.10
N LEU A 199 1.58 23.34 12.55
CA LEU A 199 0.20 23.19 12.09
C LEU A 199 -0.74 23.17 13.30
N PRO A 200 -1.68 24.13 13.43
CA PRO A 200 -2.63 24.09 14.54
C PRO A 200 -3.56 22.88 14.41
N ALA A 201 -3.85 22.24 15.54
CA ALA A 201 -4.74 21.05 15.55
C ALA A 201 -6.18 21.37 15.11
N GLN A 202 -6.56 22.64 15.13
CA GLN A 202 -7.86 23.17 14.71
C GLN A 202 -7.67 24.57 14.11
N PHE A 203 -8.41 24.88 13.05
CA PHE A 203 -8.50 26.21 12.46
C PHE A 203 -9.94 26.50 12.08
N PHE A 204 -10.33 27.77 12.12
CA PHE A 204 -11.69 28.19 11.84
C PHE A 204 -11.79 28.93 10.50
N ALA A 205 -12.95 28.84 9.86
CA ALA A 205 -13.18 29.54 8.60
C ALA A 205 -13.02 31.06 8.77
N GLY A 206 -12.15 31.68 7.97
CA GLY A 206 -11.85 33.11 8.02
C GLY A 206 -10.61 33.48 8.85
N GLU A 207 -9.93 32.54 9.46
CA GLU A 207 -8.63 32.77 10.09
C GLU A 207 -7.49 32.66 9.05
N GLU A 208 -6.47 33.51 9.22
CA GLU A 208 -5.25 33.45 8.44
C GLU A 208 -4.38 32.31 8.96
N LEU A 209 -4.11 31.31 8.09
CA LEU A 209 -3.24 30.20 8.41
C LEU A 209 -1.82 30.50 7.92
N GLN A 210 -0.87 30.64 8.86
CA GLN A 210 0.56 30.71 8.53
C GLN A 210 1.13 29.28 8.51
N LEU A 211 1.60 28.84 7.34
CA LEU A 211 2.26 27.56 7.16
C LEU A 211 3.76 27.75 7.10
N ASN A 212 4.48 27.15 8.05
CA ASN A 212 5.93 27.04 8.01
C ASN A 212 6.32 25.73 7.31
N ILE A 213 6.75 25.83 6.05
CA ILE A 213 7.16 24.70 5.24
C ILE A 213 8.69 24.75 5.09
N GLY A 214 9.36 23.67 5.46
CA GLY A 214 10.80 23.48 5.26
C GLY A 214 11.07 22.25 4.41
N PHE A 215 12.05 22.33 3.54
CA PHE A 215 12.59 21.19 2.82
C PHE A 215 13.87 20.72 3.51
N PHE A 216 14.03 19.43 3.66
CA PHE A 216 15.16 18.80 4.33
C PHE A 216 15.70 17.68 3.43
N GLU A 217 17.00 17.68 3.19
CA GLU A 217 17.69 16.59 2.52
C GLU A 217 18.66 15.96 3.52
N ASN A 218 18.60 14.62 3.69
CA ASN A 218 19.39 13.88 4.69
C ASN A 218 19.24 14.41 6.13
N GLY A 219 18.12 15.07 6.43
CA GLY A 219 17.86 15.68 7.75
C GLY A 219 18.36 17.10 7.92
N GLU A 220 19.07 17.67 6.96
CA GLU A 220 19.54 19.04 6.93
C GLU A 220 18.59 19.94 6.10
N PRO A 221 18.35 21.19 6.50
CA PRO A 221 17.54 22.12 5.70
C PRO A 221 18.20 22.40 4.34
N VAL A 222 17.40 22.40 3.29
CA VAL A 222 17.80 22.75 1.92
C VAL A 222 17.52 24.22 1.65
#